data_094da8c77e57bc6b68ce4d72716bf6dd
#
_entry.id   094da8c77e57bc6b68ce4d72716bf6dd
#
_cell.length_a   1.000
_cell.length_b   1.000
_cell.length_c   1.000
_cell.angle_alpha   90.00
_cell.angle_beta   90.00
_cell.angle_gamma   90.00
#
_symmetry.space_group_name_H-M   'P 1'
#
loop_
_entity.id
_entity.type
_entity.pdbx_description
1 polymer ?
#
loop_
_entity_poly.entity_id
_entity_poly.type
_entity_poly.pdbx_seq_one_letter_code
_entity_poly.pdbx_strand_id
1 'polypeptide(L)'
;SLISVKTDSQTISSFRLGATVLRVITSWKIFLQDFVRLWRTPQVWVILIGLMITPALYSWVNISGFWDPYGNTEHLKVAVVNEDKGASSEMTGHLDVGGQMIDKLHDNDKLGWQFMDRQEAEDAVKKGDVFASVIVPEDFSADFVSLFKGTYSQPTLEYHVNEKLNAIAPKITDTGASTLDTTISSTFNEQVADSVATELKNSGGDLSQKINSTASKTADSFS
;
A
#
# COMPACT_ATOMS: atom_id res chain seq x y z
N SER A 1 63.17 -60.96 -44.00
CA SER A 1 61.86 -61.42 -43.53
C SER A 1 61.23 -60.38 -42.61
N LEU A 2 60.39 -59.55 -43.16
CA LEU A 2 59.65 -58.52 -42.41
C LEU A 2 58.37 -59.15 -41.89
N ILE A 3 58.24 -59.33 -40.58
CA ILE A 3 56.96 -59.69 -39.97
C ILE A 3 56.14 -58.43 -39.83
N SER A 4 55.13 -58.34 -40.71
CA SER A 4 54.12 -57.28 -40.63
C SER A 4 53.15 -57.64 -39.48
N VAL A 5 53.24 -56.97 -38.38
CA VAL A 5 52.31 -57.07 -37.29
C VAL A 5 51.09 -56.19 -37.73
N LYS A 6 50.09 -56.85 -38.27
CA LYS A 6 48.79 -56.21 -38.56
C LYS A 6 48.07 -56.00 -37.24
N THR A 7 48.30 -54.86 -36.59
CA THR A 7 47.59 -54.50 -35.39
C THR A 7 46.11 -54.28 -35.73
N ASP A 8 45.27 -55.20 -35.26
CA ASP A 8 43.85 -55.18 -35.56
C ASP A 8 43.18 -54.04 -34.81
N SER A 9 42.67 -53.09 -35.55
CA SER A 9 41.99 -51.87 -35.00
C SER A 9 40.80 -52.21 -34.12
N GLN A 10 40.23 -53.39 -34.34
CA GLN A 10 39.12 -53.92 -33.51
C GLN A 10 39.57 -54.27 -32.09
N THR A 11 40.78 -54.84 -31.95
CA THR A 11 41.35 -55.21 -30.63
C THR A 11 41.71 -53.99 -29.82
N ILE A 12 42.16 -52.91 -30.46
CA ILE A 12 42.46 -51.63 -29.79
C ILE A 12 41.18 -50.94 -29.32
N SER A 13 40.11 -50.96 -30.13
CA SER A 13 38.86 -50.37 -29.78
C SER A 13 38.16 -51.07 -28.60
N SER A 14 38.15 -52.39 -28.59
CA SER A 14 37.57 -53.19 -27.48
C SER A 14 38.36 -53.04 -26.19
N PHE A 15 39.68 -52.89 -26.26
CA PHE A 15 40.52 -52.62 -25.07
C PHE A 15 40.27 -51.23 -24.50
N ARG A 16 40.07 -50.22 -25.34
CA ARG A 16 39.70 -48.85 -24.92
C ARG A 16 38.34 -48.78 -24.31
N LEU A 17 37.34 -49.46 -24.87
CA LEU A 17 35.98 -49.54 -24.30
C LEU A 17 36.01 -50.22 -22.94
N GLY A 18 36.70 -51.34 -22.80
CA GLY A 18 36.85 -52.05 -21.51
C GLY A 18 37.53 -51.20 -20.44
N ALA A 19 38.59 -50.45 -20.80
CA ALA A 19 39.25 -49.53 -19.88
C ALA A 19 38.36 -48.35 -19.45
N THR A 20 37.50 -47.83 -20.34
CA THR A 20 36.57 -46.78 -20.01
C THR A 20 35.44 -47.27 -19.09
N VAL A 21 34.89 -48.43 -19.36
CA VAL A 21 33.85 -49.07 -18.51
C VAL A 21 34.42 -49.38 -17.12
N LEU A 22 35.64 -49.93 -17.05
CA LEU A 22 36.31 -50.17 -15.75
C LEU A 22 36.52 -48.88 -14.95
N ARG A 23 36.92 -47.78 -15.62
CA ARG A 23 37.07 -46.46 -14.97
C ARG A 23 35.74 -45.96 -14.42
N VAL A 24 34.66 -46.05 -15.18
CA VAL A 24 33.32 -45.61 -14.73
C VAL A 24 32.85 -46.44 -13.54
N ILE A 25 33.01 -47.76 -13.59
CA ILE A 25 32.62 -48.66 -12.47
C ILE A 25 33.47 -48.38 -11.21
N THR A 26 34.77 -48.13 -11.38
CA THR A 26 35.66 -47.79 -10.26
C THR A 26 35.31 -46.45 -9.66
N SER A 27 35.02 -45.43 -10.49
CA SER A 27 34.58 -44.10 -10.05
C SER A 27 33.24 -44.20 -9.29
N TRP A 28 32.32 -45.01 -9.75
CA TRP A 28 31.05 -45.22 -9.11
C TRP A 28 31.17 -45.92 -7.74
N LYS A 29 32.07 -46.92 -7.64
CA LYS A 29 32.37 -47.57 -6.37
C LYS A 29 33.00 -46.61 -5.36
N ILE A 30 33.93 -45.78 -5.79
CA ILE A 30 34.56 -44.77 -4.94
C ILE A 30 33.48 -43.77 -4.46
N PHE A 31 32.65 -43.29 -5.37
CA PHE A 31 31.54 -42.39 -5.02
C PHE A 31 30.58 -42.97 -3.98
N LEU A 32 30.21 -44.25 -4.17
CA LEU A 32 29.32 -44.92 -3.20
C LEU A 32 30.00 -45.12 -1.83
N GLN A 33 31.28 -45.47 -1.82
CA GLN A 33 32.01 -45.62 -0.57
C GLN A 33 32.16 -44.28 0.16
N ASP A 34 32.48 -43.21 -0.56
CA ASP A 34 32.59 -41.88 0.00
C ASP A 34 31.24 -41.37 0.50
N PHE A 35 30.16 -41.63 -0.25
CA PHE A 35 28.81 -41.27 0.16
C PHE A 35 28.39 -41.98 1.47
N VAL A 36 28.65 -43.31 1.57
CA VAL A 36 28.37 -44.08 2.81
C VAL A 36 29.22 -43.59 3.97
N ARG A 37 30.51 -43.27 3.71
CA ARG A 37 31.39 -42.73 4.72
C ARG A 37 30.98 -41.36 5.22
N LEU A 38 30.55 -40.48 4.30
CA LEU A 38 29.94 -39.17 4.61
C LEU A 38 28.71 -39.35 5.50
N TRP A 39 27.82 -40.29 5.14
CA TRP A 39 26.61 -40.55 5.89
C TRP A 39 26.85 -41.05 7.32
N ARG A 40 27.94 -41.75 7.54
CA ARG A 40 28.37 -42.30 8.87
C ARG A 40 29.16 -41.32 9.72
N THR A 41 29.50 -40.15 9.16
CA THR A 41 30.32 -39.15 9.85
C THR A 41 29.39 -38.10 10.50
N PRO A 42 29.28 -38.05 11.84
CA PRO A 42 28.33 -37.15 12.51
C PRO A 42 28.61 -35.67 12.24
N GLN A 43 29.86 -35.30 11.99
CA GLN A 43 30.21 -33.91 11.66
C GLN A 43 29.59 -33.43 10.36
N VAL A 44 29.39 -34.33 9.39
CA VAL A 44 28.72 -33.98 8.10
C VAL A 44 27.27 -33.63 8.32
N TRP A 45 26.61 -34.34 9.21
CA TRP A 45 25.21 -34.03 9.56
C TRP A 45 25.08 -32.66 10.23
N VAL A 46 26.00 -32.31 11.11
CA VAL A 46 26.01 -30.98 11.74
C VAL A 46 26.16 -29.88 10.69
N ILE A 47 27.07 -30.07 9.72
CA ILE A 47 27.26 -29.10 8.62
C ILE A 47 26.03 -29.01 7.72
N LEU A 48 25.44 -30.14 7.33
CA LEU A 48 24.26 -30.19 6.49
C LEU A 48 23.04 -29.53 7.17
N ILE A 49 22.84 -29.85 8.44
CA ILE A 49 21.75 -29.24 9.24
C ILE A 49 21.99 -27.74 9.37
N GLY A 50 23.19 -27.28 9.67
CA GLY A 50 23.53 -25.88 9.72
C GLY A 50 23.29 -25.16 8.39
N LEU A 51 23.68 -25.81 7.27
CA LEU A 51 23.48 -25.27 5.92
C LEU A 51 22.00 -25.18 5.53
N MET A 52 21.16 -26.10 6.00
CA MET A 52 19.70 -26.06 5.79
C MET A 52 19.01 -25.05 6.70
N ILE A 53 19.43 -24.96 7.95
CA ILE A 53 18.82 -24.08 8.94
C ILE A 53 19.12 -22.61 8.63
N THR A 54 20.34 -22.28 8.19
CA THR A 54 20.76 -20.90 7.96
C THR A 54 19.88 -20.15 6.95
N PRO A 55 19.62 -20.67 5.73
CA PRO A 55 18.72 -20.00 4.79
C PRO A 55 17.26 -20.00 5.27
N ALA A 56 16.84 -21.05 6.00
CA ALA A 56 15.50 -21.11 6.57
C ALA A 56 15.28 -20.04 7.65
N LEU A 57 16.26 -19.87 8.55
CA LEU A 57 16.22 -18.80 9.55
C LEU A 57 16.29 -17.41 8.91
N TYR A 58 17.17 -17.24 7.92
CA TYR A 58 17.24 -15.98 7.18
C TYR A 58 15.90 -15.62 6.51
N SER A 59 15.28 -16.59 5.84
CA SER A 59 13.96 -16.41 5.24
C SER A 59 12.90 -16.15 6.29
N TRP A 60 12.91 -16.87 7.40
CA TRP A 60 11.97 -16.68 8.50
C TRP A 60 12.07 -15.27 9.09
N VAL A 61 13.28 -14.80 9.40
CA VAL A 61 13.53 -13.48 9.98
C VAL A 61 13.10 -12.38 8.99
N ASN A 62 13.44 -12.53 7.69
CA ASN A 62 13.01 -11.59 6.68
C ASN A 62 11.48 -11.58 6.51
N ILE A 63 10.86 -12.75 6.39
CA ILE A 63 9.40 -12.83 6.27
C ILE A 63 8.74 -12.26 7.52
N SER A 64 9.20 -12.62 8.72
CA SER A 64 8.64 -12.12 9.98
C SER A 64 8.81 -10.61 10.12
N GLY A 65 9.95 -10.05 9.69
CA GLY A 65 10.21 -8.62 9.71
C GLY A 65 9.42 -7.82 8.66
N PHE A 66 9.03 -8.49 7.55
CA PHE A 66 8.27 -7.88 6.46
C PHE A 66 6.81 -8.38 6.37
N TRP A 67 6.39 -9.28 7.26
CA TRP A 67 5.05 -9.89 7.21
C TRP A 67 3.94 -8.89 7.44
N ASP A 68 4.18 -7.91 8.30
CA ASP A 68 3.27 -6.79 8.51
C ASP A 68 4.04 -5.48 8.57
N PRO A 69 4.47 -4.97 7.41
CA PRO A 69 5.11 -3.67 7.36
C PRO A 69 4.15 -2.52 7.72
N TYR A 70 2.85 -2.79 7.76
CA TYR A 70 1.80 -1.81 8.04
C TYR A 70 1.27 -1.89 9.48
N GLY A 71 1.44 -3.01 10.19
CA GLY A 71 0.97 -3.19 11.57
C GLY A 71 1.69 -2.34 12.62
N ASN A 72 2.75 -1.62 12.23
CA ASN A 72 3.50 -0.75 13.13
C ASN A 72 3.50 0.72 12.66
N THR A 73 2.66 1.06 11.68
CA THR A 73 2.58 2.44 11.15
C THR A 73 1.86 3.39 12.10
N GLU A 74 1.11 2.90 13.07
CA GLU A 74 0.51 3.71 14.16
C GLU A 74 1.54 4.49 14.98
N HIS A 75 2.80 4.00 15.02
CA HIS A 75 3.92 4.69 15.67
C HIS A 75 4.58 5.75 14.78
N LEU A 76 4.23 5.81 13.50
CA LEU A 76 4.72 6.84 12.59
C LEU A 76 3.89 8.11 12.76
N LYS A 77 4.43 9.04 13.54
CA LYS A 77 3.77 10.31 13.84
C LYS A 77 3.72 11.20 12.60
N VAL A 78 2.51 11.65 12.27
CA VAL A 78 2.25 12.60 11.18
C VAL A 78 1.46 13.78 11.75
N ALA A 79 1.98 14.97 11.57
CA ALA A 79 1.27 16.19 11.97
C ALA A 79 0.14 16.49 10.97
N VAL A 80 -1.00 16.90 11.48
CA VAL A 80 -2.14 17.36 10.66
C VAL A 80 -2.53 18.76 11.10
N VAL A 81 -2.56 19.66 10.15
CA VAL A 81 -2.95 21.05 10.35
C VAL A 81 -4.20 21.32 9.54
N ASN A 82 -5.23 21.84 10.18
CA ASN A 82 -6.44 22.27 9.51
C ASN A 82 -6.55 23.80 9.55
N GLU A 83 -6.41 24.43 8.38
CA GLU A 83 -6.62 25.87 8.18
C GLU A 83 -7.91 26.13 7.40
N ASP A 84 -8.65 25.07 6.98
CA ASP A 84 -9.86 25.20 6.19
C ASP A 84 -10.91 26.04 6.92
N LYS A 85 -11.46 27.02 6.22
CA LYS A 85 -12.49 27.93 6.74
C LYS A 85 -13.91 27.48 6.43
N GLY A 86 -14.04 26.32 5.79
CA GLY A 86 -15.32 25.89 5.24
C GLY A 86 -15.77 26.76 4.07
N ALA A 87 -16.80 26.32 3.40
CA ALA A 87 -17.45 27.08 2.32
C ALA A 87 -18.96 26.90 2.36
N SER A 88 -19.69 27.85 1.75
CA SER A 88 -21.15 27.78 1.66
C SER A 88 -21.61 27.94 0.23
N SER A 89 -22.62 27.15 -0.14
CA SER A 89 -23.28 27.22 -1.44
C SER A 89 -24.77 27.01 -1.26
N GLU A 90 -25.57 27.56 -2.17
CA GLU A 90 -27.02 27.33 -2.20
C GLU A 90 -27.36 25.84 -2.41
N MET A 91 -26.49 25.10 -3.11
CA MET A 91 -26.68 23.67 -3.42
C MET A 91 -26.21 22.75 -2.27
N THR A 92 -25.11 23.08 -1.62
CA THR A 92 -24.47 22.19 -0.63
C THR A 92 -24.72 22.65 0.81
N GLY A 93 -25.28 23.86 1.03
CA GLY A 93 -25.32 24.47 2.34
C GLY A 93 -23.92 24.85 2.82
N HIS A 94 -23.67 24.73 4.13
CA HIS A 94 -22.34 24.90 4.73
C HIS A 94 -21.54 23.60 4.62
N LEU A 95 -20.40 23.68 3.99
CA LEU A 95 -19.48 22.56 3.76
C LEU A 95 -18.17 22.83 4.52
N ASP A 96 -17.78 21.93 5.40
CA ASP A 96 -16.49 21.92 6.12
C ASP A 96 -15.82 20.55 5.91
N VAL A 97 -15.15 20.42 4.76
CA VAL A 97 -14.48 19.17 4.38
C VAL A 97 -13.25 18.95 5.26
N GLY A 98 -12.51 20.03 5.56
CA GLY A 98 -11.33 19.97 6.42
C GLY A 98 -11.67 19.50 7.83
N GLY A 99 -12.69 20.05 8.46
CA GLY A 99 -13.15 19.61 9.78
C GLY A 99 -13.61 18.16 9.80
N GLN A 100 -14.43 17.75 8.83
CA GLN A 100 -14.90 16.37 8.70
C GLN A 100 -13.73 15.38 8.44
N MET A 101 -12.71 15.81 7.70
CA MET A 101 -11.50 15.01 7.50
C MET A 101 -10.73 14.81 8.82
N ILE A 102 -10.58 15.86 9.61
CA ILE A 102 -9.95 15.79 10.93
C ILE A 102 -10.71 14.82 11.85
N ASP A 103 -12.04 14.91 11.91
CA ASP A 103 -12.87 14.02 12.72
C ASP A 103 -12.67 12.54 12.35
N LYS A 104 -12.63 12.25 11.04
CA LYS A 104 -12.37 10.88 10.56
C LYS A 104 -10.94 10.40 10.82
N LEU A 105 -9.96 11.31 10.82
CA LEU A 105 -8.57 10.96 11.14
C LEU A 105 -8.38 10.70 12.64
N HIS A 106 -9.19 11.29 13.51
CA HIS A 106 -9.18 10.98 14.95
C HIS A 106 -9.51 9.51 15.23
N ASP A 107 -10.38 8.91 14.43
CA ASP A 107 -10.81 7.51 14.57
C ASP A 107 -9.94 6.54 13.74
N ASN A 108 -8.85 7.03 13.15
CA ASN A 108 -8.01 6.28 12.21
C ASN A 108 -6.66 5.91 12.83
N ASP A 109 -6.43 4.62 13.07
CA ASP A 109 -5.23 4.08 13.73
C ASP A 109 -4.10 3.69 12.74
N LYS A 110 -4.25 4.01 11.45
CA LYS A 110 -3.24 3.62 10.44
C LYS A 110 -1.91 4.35 10.59
N LEU A 111 -1.95 5.57 11.13
CA LEU A 111 -0.77 6.40 11.44
C LEU A 111 -0.98 7.07 12.80
N GLY A 112 0.12 7.50 13.41
CA GLY A 112 0.08 8.30 14.65
C GLY A 112 -0.25 9.76 14.36
N TRP A 113 -1.50 10.04 14.03
CA TRP A 113 -1.96 11.39 13.71
C TRP A 113 -1.82 12.34 14.89
N GLN A 114 -1.18 13.49 14.68
CA GLN A 114 -1.00 14.54 15.68
C GLN A 114 -1.55 15.85 15.14
N PHE A 115 -2.59 16.36 15.76
CA PHE A 115 -3.26 17.60 15.36
C PHE A 115 -2.61 18.78 16.08
N MET A 116 -2.15 19.75 15.30
CA MET A 116 -1.41 20.92 15.81
C MET A 116 -1.55 22.09 14.84
N ASP A 117 -1.03 23.27 15.22
CA ASP A 117 -0.99 24.40 14.30
C ASP A 117 0.16 24.29 13.27
N ARG A 118 0.14 25.16 12.22
CA ARG A 118 1.13 25.14 11.15
C ARG A 118 2.55 25.30 11.67
N GLN A 119 2.77 26.25 12.57
CA GLN A 119 4.11 26.56 13.05
C GLN A 119 4.69 25.44 13.89
N GLU A 120 3.86 24.86 14.74
CA GLU A 120 4.22 23.69 15.53
C GLU A 120 4.54 22.49 14.65
N ALA A 121 3.72 22.23 13.61
CA ALA A 121 3.92 21.15 12.65
C ALA A 121 5.24 21.29 11.88
N GLU A 122 5.53 22.48 11.36
CA GLU A 122 6.79 22.75 10.67
C GLU A 122 8.00 22.54 11.57
N ASP A 123 7.93 23.01 12.81
CA ASP A 123 9.00 22.84 13.79
C ASP A 123 9.17 21.38 14.19
N ALA A 124 8.09 20.64 14.37
CA ALA A 124 8.11 19.21 14.67
C ALA A 124 8.74 18.40 13.52
N VAL A 125 8.42 18.72 12.25
CA VAL A 125 9.06 18.11 11.08
C VAL A 125 10.55 18.42 11.04
N LYS A 126 10.95 19.69 11.26
CA LYS A 126 12.37 20.12 11.26
C LYS A 126 13.17 19.43 12.37
N LYS A 127 12.60 19.28 13.57
CA LYS A 127 13.22 18.60 14.72
C LYS A 127 13.23 17.07 14.53
N GLY A 128 12.34 16.51 13.73
CA GLY A 128 12.17 15.07 13.54
C GLY A 128 11.25 14.43 14.58
N ASP A 129 10.47 15.22 15.30
CA ASP A 129 9.46 14.75 16.26
C ASP A 129 8.29 14.07 15.55
N VAL A 130 8.00 14.52 14.31
CA VAL A 130 7.07 13.90 13.37
C VAL A 130 7.78 13.62 12.04
N PHE A 131 7.33 12.63 11.32
CA PHE A 131 7.92 12.21 10.04
C PHE A 131 7.48 13.09 8.87
N ALA A 132 6.24 13.57 8.94
CA ALA A 132 5.65 14.40 7.91
C ALA A 132 4.60 15.33 8.52
N SER A 133 4.21 16.35 7.79
CA SER A 133 3.01 17.14 8.07
C SER A 133 2.14 17.25 6.83
N VAL A 134 0.84 17.21 7.07
CA VAL A 134 -0.22 17.44 6.09
C VAL A 134 -0.98 18.69 6.52
N ILE A 135 -1.09 19.64 5.63
CA ILE A 135 -1.76 20.92 5.88
C ILE A 135 -2.95 21.03 4.93
N VAL A 136 -4.12 21.19 5.51
CA VAL A 136 -5.36 21.50 4.78
C VAL A 136 -5.43 23.03 4.64
N PRO A 137 -5.35 23.57 3.40
CA PRO A 137 -5.33 25.03 3.21
C PRO A 137 -6.69 25.67 3.48
N GLU A 138 -6.69 26.98 3.65
CA GLU A 138 -7.86 27.78 4.02
C GLU A 138 -9.03 27.68 3.05
N ASP A 139 -8.74 27.46 1.78
CA ASP A 139 -9.69 27.43 0.66
C ASP A 139 -10.09 26.00 0.25
N PHE A 140 -9.69 24.99 1.01
CA PHE A 140 -9.91 23.59 0.66
C PHE A 140 -11.39 23.25 0.43
N SER A 141 -12.29 23.61 1.34
CA SER A 141 -13.73 23.44 1.17
C SER A 141 -14.30 24.32 0.04
N ALA A 142 -13.73 25.51 -0.17
CA ALA A 142 -14.17 26.40 -1.25
C ALA A 142 -13.86 25.81 -2.63
N ASP A 143 -12.71 25.16 -2.78
CA ASP A 143 -12.34 24.44 -3.99
C ASP A 143 -13.32 23.30 -4.29
N PHE A 144 -13.73 22.53 -3.28
CA PHE A 144 -14.79 21.53 -3.44
C PHE A 144 -16.10 22.14 -3.92
N VAL A 145 -16.53 23.24 -3.31
CA VAL A 145 -17.76 23.95 -3.71
C VAL A 145 -17.67 24.49 -5.14
N SER A 146 -16.46 24.87 -5.59
CA SER A 146 -16.25 25.37 -6.95
C SER A 146 -16.54 24.32 -8.02
N LEU A 147 -16.33 23.04 -7.72
CA LEU A 147 -16.66 21.94 -8.64
C LEU A 147 -18.15 21.89 -8.97
N PHE A 148 -19.02 22.17 -7.98
CA PHE A 148 -20.48 22.22 -8.19
C PHE A 148 -20.93 23.46 -8.95
N LYS A 149 -20.12 24.52 -8.93
CA LYS A 149 -20.39 25.77 -9.68
C LYS A 149 -19.89 25.73 -11.12
N GLY A 150 -19.29 24.62 -11.54
CA GLY A 150 -18.68 24.46 -12.87
C GLY A 150 -17.39 25.24 -13.08
N THR A 151 -16.80 25.79 -12.01
CA THR A 151 -15.48 26.42 -12.02
C THR A 151 -14.50 25.39 -11.48
N TYR A 152 -13.61 24.89 -12.32
CA TYR A 152 -12.68 23.85 -11.93
C TYR A 152 -11.54 24.47 -11.12
N SER A 153 -11.58 24.30 -9.79
CA SER A 153 -10.45 24.44 -8.90
C SER A 153 -10.18 23.08 -8.28
N GLN A 154 -8.92 22.63 -8.31
CA GLN A 154 -8.56 21.32 -7.78
C GLN A 154 -8.14 21.49 -6.32
N PRO A 155 -8.90 20.93 -5.34
CA PRO A 155 -8.46 20.96 -3.94
C PRO A 155 -7.12 20.26 -3.81
N THR A 156 -6.19 20.90 -3.16
CA THR A 156 -4.82 20.39 -2.95
C THR A 156 -4.48 20.42 -1.48
N LEU A 157 -3.75 19.41 -1.02
CA LEU A 157 -3.16 19.37 0.32
C LEU A 157 -1.68 19.71 0.23
N GLU A 158 -1.17 20.48 1.20
CA GLU A 158 0.25 20.70 1.33
C GLU A 158 0.87 19.54 2.14
N TYR A 159 1.94 18.95 1.61
CA TYR A 159 2.61 17.83 2.25
C TYR A 159 4.09 18.11 2.42
N HIS A 160 4.57 18.08 3.65
CA HIS A 160 5.97 18.30 4.01
C HIS A 160 6.55 17.06 4.68
N VAL A 161 7.70 16.61 4.21
CA VAL A 161 8.40 15.42 4.72
C VAL A 161 9.78 15.79 5.23
N ASN A 162 10.21 15.16 6.29
CA ASN A 162 11.59 15.25 6.73
C ASN A 162 12.50 14.41 5.82
N GLU A 163 13.20 15.07 4.89
CA GLU A 163 14.08 14.42 3.91
C GLU A 163 15.25 13.65 4.55
N LYS A 164 15.60 13.95 5.81
CA LYS A 164 16.66 13.22 6.54
C LYS A 164 16.26 11.80 6.90
N LEU A 165 14.97 11.49 6.87
CA LEU A 165 14.39 10.18 7.17
C LEU A 165 14.04 9.39 5.90
N ASN A 166 14.80 9.56 4.86
CA ASN A 166 14.57 9.16 3.47
C ASN A 166 14.19 7.67 3.25
N ALA A 167 14.58 6.76 4.14
CA ALA A 167 14.26 5.35 3.99
C ALA A 167 12.79 5.00 4.30
N ILE A 168 12.11 5.82 5.10
CA ILE A 168 10.74 5.59 5.58
C ILE A 168 9.74 6.50 4.84
N ALA A 169 10.21 7.62 4.29
CA ALA A 169 9.38 8.62 3.62
C ALA A 169 8.44 8.05 2.55
N PRO A 170 8.86 7.18 1.60
CA PRO A 170 7.95 6.63 0.59
C PRO A 170 6.76 5.89 1.20
N LYS A 171 7.01 5.15 2.29
CA LYS A 171 6.00 4.34 2.94
C LYS A 171 4.96 5.18 3.69
N ILE A 172 5.41 6.26 4.34
CA ILE A 172 4.52 7.22 5.00
C ILE A 172 3.67 7.92 3.95
N THR A 173 4.29 8.34 2.83
CA THR A 173 3.59 8.98 1.73
C THR A 173 2.50 8.07 1.17
N ASP A 174 2.80 6.81 0.89
CA ASP A 174 1.83 5.85 0.35
C ASP A 174 0.66 5.60 1.32
N THR A 175 0.95 5.35 2.59
CA THR A 175 -0.08 5.09 3.60
C THR A 175 -0.87 6.37 3.92
N GLY A 176 -0.19 7.49 4.10
CA GLY A 176 -0.81 8.79 4.36
C GLY A 176 -1.67 9.24 3.20
N ALA A 177 -1.14 9.23 1.98
CA ALA A 177 -1.87 9.61 0.79
C ALA A 177 -3.10 8.73 0.55
N SER A 178 -2.97 7.40 0.68
CA SER A 178 -4.11 6.49 0.50
C SER A 178 -5.18 6.66 1.59
N THR A 179 -4.78 6.97 2.82
CA THR A 179 -5.72 7.22 3.92
C THR A 179 -6.45 8.54 3.70
N LEU A 180 -5.73 9.59 3.33
CA LEU A 180 -6.33 10.90 3.01
C LEU A 180 -7.24 10.82 1.79
N ASP A 181 -6.82 10.16 0.72
CA ASP A 181 -7.65 9.96 -0.49
C ASP A 181 -8.95 9.23 -0.14
N THR A 182 -8.88 8.15 0.64
CA THR A 182 -10.06 7.41 1.09
C THR A 182 -10.96 8.29 1.97
N THR A 183 -10.36 9.06 2.89
CA THR A 183 -11.10 9.93 3.82
C THR A 183 -11.80 11.06 3.05
N ILE A 184 -11.08 11.73 2.15
CA ILE A 184 -11.62 12.79 1.30
C ILE A 184 -12.75 12.24 0.41
N SER A 185 -12.51 11.11 -0.27
CA SER A 185 -13.51 10.48 -1.15
C SER A 185 -14.76 10.07 -0.38
N SER A 186 -14.63 9.52 0.83
CA SER A 186 -15.79 9.16 1.66
C SER A 186 -16.54 10.39 2.13
N THR A 187 -15.85 11.44 2.58
CA THR A 187 -16.46 12.70 3.00
C THR A 187 -17.21 13.37 1.85
N PHE A 188 -16.60 13.41 0.66
CA PHE A 188 -17.22 13.94 -0.54
C PHE A 188 -18.48 13.15 -0.94
N ASN A 189 -18.40 11.82 -0.96
CA ASN A 189 -19.56 10.98 -1.31
C ASN A 189 -20.71 11.13 -0.32
N GLU A 190 -20.44 11.22 0.99
CA GLU A 190 -21.44 11.46 2.01
C GLU A 190 -22.12 12.82 1.80
N GLN A 191 -21.34 13.87 1.54
CA GLN A 191 -21.85 15.22 1.35
C GLN A 191 -22.68 15.36 0.06
N VAL A 192 -22.22 14.72 -1.02
CA VAL A 192 -22.98 14.69 -2.29
C VAL A 192 -24.28 13.93 -2.11
N ALA A 193 -24.26 12.77 -1.44
CA ALA A 193 -25.46 11.98 -1.20
C ALA A 193 -26.48 12.75 -0.36
N ASP A 194 -26.05 13.46 0.68
CA ASP A 194 -26.89 14.25 1.57
C ASP A 194 -27.49 15.48 0.83
N SER A 195 -26.67 16.16 0.02
CA SER A 195 -27.09 17.26 -0.81
C SER A 195 -28.14 16.83 -1.83
N VAL A 196 -27.91 15.72 -2.54
CA VAL A 196 -28.88 15.19 -3.53
C VAL A 196 -30.15 14.70 -2.84
N ALA A 197 -30.07 14.06 -1.70
CA ALA A 197 -31.23 13.61 -0.94
C ALA A 197 -32.09 14.79 -0.46
N THR A 198 -31.45 15.87 -0.01
CA THR A 198 -32.11 17.09 0.42
C THR A 198 -32.81 17.78 -0.75
N GLU A 199 -32.15 17.91 -1.89
CA GLU A 199 -32.72 18.51 -3.10
C GLU A 199 -33.90 17.71 -3.64
N LEU A 200 -33.80 16.37 -3.67
CA LEU A 200 -34.93 15.51 -4.05
C LEU A 200 -36.10 15.64 -3.10
N LYS A 201 -35.87 15.78 -1.80
CA LYS A 201 -36.93 15.97 -0.81
C LYS A 201 -37.61 17.32 -0.99
N ASN A 202 -36.85 18.37 -1.25
CA ASN A 202 -37.37 19.72 -1.49
C ASN A 202 -38.19 19.78 -2.80
N SER A 203 -37.63 19.24 -3.87
CA SER A 203 -38.30 19.18 -5.18
C SER A 203 -39.55 18.29 -5.14
N GLY A 204 -39.52 17.18 -4.41
CA GLY A 204 -40.69 16.32 -4.17
C GLY A 204 -41.78 17.01 -3.36
N GLY A 205 -41.39 17.81 -2.36
CA GLY A 205 -42.31 18.63 -1.56
C GLY A 205 -43.02 19.69 -2.41
N ASP A 206 -42.26 20.41 -3.22
CA ASP A 206 -42.79 21.44 -4.13
C ASP A 206 -43.74 20.85 -5.18
N LEU A 207 -43.39 19.69 -5.73
CA LEU A 207 -44.28 19.00 -6.70
C LEU A 207 -45.59 18.56 -6.04
N SER A 208 -45.53 18.03 -4.83
CA SER A 208 -46.69 17.62 -4.06
C SER A 208 -47.62 18.83 -3.76
N GLN A 209 -47.04 19.96 -3.37
CA GLN A 209 -47.81 21.20 -3.17
C GLN A 209 -48.45 21.72 -4.47
N LYS A 210 -47.74 21.70 -5.59
CA LYS A 210 -48.27 22.08 -6.90
C LYS A 210 -49.43 21.18 -7.34
N ILE A 211 -49.25 19.85 -7.15
CA ILE A 211 -50.32 18.88 -7.47
C ILE A 211 -51.56 19.15 -6.62
N ASN A 212 -51.40 19.31 -5.30
CA ASN A 212 -52.52 19.60 -4.41
C ASN A 212 -53.23 20.93 -4.74
N SER A 213 -52.47 21.97 -5.01
CA SER A 213 -53.02 23.28 -5.37
C SER A 213 -53.74 23.25 -6.72
N THR A 214 -53.23 22.48 -7.67
CA THR A 214 -53.89 22.31 -8.99
C THR A 214 -55.18 21.48 -8.85
N ALA A 215 -55.14 20.40 -8.07
CA ALA A 215 -56.30 19.55 -7.80
C ALA A 215 -57.42 20.36 -7.12
N SER A 216 -57.09 21.21 -6.13
CA SER A 216 -58.05 22.09 -5.47
C SER A 216 -58.69 23.10 -6.46
N LYS A 217 -57.87 23.77 -7.28
CA LYS A 217 -58.35 24.70 -8.31
C LYS A 217 -59.23 24.01 -9.35
N THR A 218 -58.93 22.79 -9.71
CA THR A 218 -59.72 22.01 -10.65
C THR A 218 -61.09 21.63 -10.02
N ALA A 219 -61.07 21.19 -8.75
CA ALA A 219 -62.28 20.87 -8.03
C ALA A 219 -63.27 22.10 -7.93
N ASP A 220 -62.73 23.30 -7.63
CA ASP A 220 -63.47 24.54 -7.54
C ASP A 220 -64.00 24.98 -8.88
N SER A 221 -63.43 24.51 -9.99
CA SER A 221 -63.92 24.89 -11.36
C SER A 221 -65.09 24.04 -11.84
N PHE A 222 -65.42 22.95 -11.15
CA PHE A 222 -66.52 22.04 -11.49
C PHE A 222 -67.71 22.10 -10.50
N SER A 223 -67.63 22.95 -9.50
CA SER A 223 -68.74 23.23 -8.58
C SER A 223 -69.42 24.51 -8.94
#